data_b9608747e0f045fd783745f92468ef41
#
_entry.id   b9608747e0f045fd783745f92468ef41
#
_cell.length_a   1.000
_cell.length_b   1.000
_cell.length_c   1.000
_cell.angle_alpha   90.00
_cell.angle_beta   90.00
_cell.angle_gamma   90.00
#
_symmetry.space_group_name_H-M   'P 1'
#
loop_
_entity.id
_entity.type
_entity.pdbx_description
1 polymer ?
#
loop_
_entity_poly.entity_id
_entity_poly.type
_entity_poly.pdbx_seq_one_letter_code
_entity_poly.pdbx_strand_id
1 'polypeptide(L)'
;FLNEEEIREIMENLIRRVFKQVLDVDLAGEGERFLVMPYKQAMADYGSDKPDLRVKLKLVEVTDIVANSEFKVFTSVKSIHNGKVVALRVPGAAAMPRSEIDGYTEYVKIYGAKGLAYIKINDVAAGREGMQGPVVKNLSDEVVAKLVEVTGAQSGDVIFFGADKAKIVYDSLGALRLKIGHSEFGKKNGLFEEGWRPLWVVDFPMFEYSEEEDRWVACHHPFTSPKDECVDLLETDPENCYAKAYDMVLNGWEIGGGSVRIHRADVQSKVFSALKIGPE
;
A
#
# COMPACT_ATOMS: atom_id res chain seq x y z
N PHE A 1 10.31 29.65 -11.13
CA PHE A 1 9.74 28.77 -10.10
C PHE A 1 10.35 27.38 -10.27
N LEU A 2 10.70 26.73 -9.15
CA LEU A 2 11.18 25.35 -9.15
C LEU A 2 10.02 24.37 -9.42
N ASN A 3 10.30 23.31 -10.15
CA ASN A 3 9.38 22.20 -10.29
C ASN A 3 9.51 21.20 -9.11
N GLU A 4 8.64 20.20 -9.06
CA GLU A 4 8.62 19.21 -7.97
C GLU A 4 9.89 18.35 -7.90
N GLU A 5 10.51 18.05 -9.03
CA GLU A 5 11.76 17.28 -9.09
C GLU A 5 12.95 18.08 -8.54
N GLU A 6 13.07 19.33 -8.92
CA GLU A 6 14.11 20.24 -8.42
C GLU A 6 14.01 20.45 -6.91
N ILE A 7 12.78 20.58 -6.38
CA ILE A 7 12.57 20.71 -4.94
C ILE A 7 12.96 19.42 -4.22
N ARG A 8 12.55 18.26 -4.74
CA ARG A 8 12.95 16.96 -4.19
C ARG A 8 14.47 16.80 -4.16
N GLU A 9 15.16 17.19 -5.23
CA GLU A 9 16.62 17.11 -5.29
C GLU A 9 17.30 17.97 -4.21
N ILE A 10 16.85 19.19 -3.99
CA ILE A 10 17.36 20.07 -2.94
C ILE A 10 17.16 19.45 -1.56
N MET A 11 15.95 18.96 -1.28
CA MET A 11 15.61 18.38 0.02
C MET A 11 16.33 17.05 0.26
N GLU A 12 16.45 16.22 -0.75
CA GLU A 12 17.23 14.97 -0.71
C GLU A 12 18.70 15.26 -0.35
N ASN A 13 19.32 16.20 -1.03
CA ASN A 13 20.70 16.60 -0.76
C ASN A 13 20.87 17.17 0.66
N LEU A 14 19.88 17.92 1.16
CA LEU A 14 19.88 18.43 2.53
C LEU A 14 19.89 17.28 3.55
N ILE A 15 18.97 16.35 3.44
CA ILE A 15 18.86 15.22 4.38
C ILE A 15 20.10 14.30 4.28
N ARG A 16 20.57 13.99 3.08
CA ARG A 16 21.81 13.21 2.90
C ARG A 16 23.00 13.87 3.60
N ARG A 17 23.13 15.19 3.46
CA ARG A 17 24.20 15.96 4.10
C ARG A 17 24.09 15.93 5.62
N VAL A 18 22.89 16.08 6.16
CA VAL A 18 22.63 16.00 7.62
C VAL A 18 23.05 14.64 8.15
N PHE A 19 22.59 13.55 7.54
CA PHE A 19 22.92 12.19 7.96
C PHE A 19 24.42 11.91 7.85
N LYS A 20 25.08 12.39 6.76
CA LYS A 20 26.52 12.21 6.59
C LYS A 20 27.31 12.97 7.66
N GLN A 21 26.94 14.20 7.96
CA GLN A 21 27.68 15.03 8.92
C GLN A 21 27.45 14.62 10.38
N VAL A 22 26.26 14.16 10.71
CA VAL A 22 25.88 13.85 12.10
C VAL A 22 26.13 12.39 12.47
N LEU A 23 25.85 11.47 11.56
CA LEU A 23 25.90 10.03 11.80
C LEU A 23 26.96 9.29 10.97
N ASP A 24 27.64 9.98 10.09
CA ASP A 24 28.54 9.39 9.08
C ASP A 24 27.87 8.32 8.20
N VAL A 25 26.59 8.50 7.92
CA VAL A 25 25.77 7.60 7.10
C VAL A 25 25.46 8.25 5.75
N ASP A 26 25.72 7.56 4.66
CA ASP A 26 25.20 7.91 3.35
C ASP A 26 23.89 7.16 3.11
N LEU A 27 22.78 7.89 3.01
CA LEU A 27 21.44 7.33 2.89
C LEU A 27 21.16 6.62 1.56
N ALA A 28 21.86 6.95 0.49
CA ALA A 28 21.57 6.42 -0.84
C ALA A 28 22.75 5.69 -1.49
N GLY A 29 23.95 5.78 -0.93
CA GLY A 29 25.17 5.36 -1.58
C GLY A 29 25.76 6.40 -2.55
N GLU A 30 27.03 6.24 -2.89
CA GLU A 30 27.75 7.18 -3.77
C GLU A 30 27.17 7.16 -5.19
N GLY A 31 26.74 8.34 -5.65
CA GLY A 31 26.18 8.50 -7.00
C GLY A 31 24.75 8.03 -7.18
N GLU A 32 24.11 7.49 -6.14
CA GLU A 32 22.73 7.06 -6.19
C GLU A 32 21.76 8.13 -5.68
N ARG A 33 20.50 8.00 -6.06
CA ARG A 33 19.37 8.83 -5.64
C ARG A 33 18.40 8.03 -4.81
N PHE A 34 17.55 8.70 -4.02
CA PHE A 34 16.45 8.04 -3.32
C PHE A 34 15.49 7.40 -4.33
N LEU A 35 14.96 6.24 -3.97
CA LEU A 35 13.89 5.61 -4.73
C LEU A 35 12.70 6.57 -4.84
N VAL A 36 12.10 6.64 -6.01
CA VAL A 36 10.87 7.39 -6.26
C VAL A 36 9.76 6.39 -6.56
N MET A 37 8.71 6.42 -5.76
CA MET A 37 7.60 5.48 -5.84
C MET A 37 6.27 6.23 -5.98
N PRO A 38 5.46 5.95 -7.02
CA PRO A 38 4.12 6.49 -7.09
C PRO A 38 3.25 6.03 -5.91
N TYR A 39 2.38 6.89 -5.41
CA TYR A 39 1.42 6.58 -4.35
C TYR A 39 0.64 5.28 -4.63
N LYS A 40 0.16 5.11 -5.86
CA LYS A 40 -0.59 3.91 -6.26
C LYS A 40 0.20 2.62 -6.04
N GLN A 41 1.50 2.64 -6.34
CA GLN A 41 2.40 1.50 -6.09
C GLN A 41 2.64 1.29 -4.60
N ALA A 42 2.86 2.37 -3.83
CA ALA A 42 3.06 2.28 -2.38
C ALA A 42 1.86 1.62 -1.70
N MET A 43 0.64 1.99 -2.07
CA MET A 43 -0.58 1.38 -1.57
C MET A 43 -0.73 -0.07 -2.03
N ALA A 44 -0.52 -0.36 -3.32
CA ALA A 44 -0.67 -1.71 -3.86
C ALA A 44 0.32 -2.72 -3.27
N ASP A 45 1.59 -2.33 -3.11
CA ASP A 45 2.67 -3.22 -2.66
C ASP A 45 2.80 -3.28 -1.14
N TYR A 46 2.45 -2.22 -0.43
CA TYR A 46 2.74 -2.07 1.01
C TYR A 46 1.54 -1.67 1.86
N GLY A 47 0.42 -1.29 1.27
CA GLY A 47 -0.78 -0.85 1.97
C GLY A 47 -0.59 0.46 2.76
N SER A 48 0.37 1.29 2.38
CA SER A 48 0.70 2.53 3.07
C SER A 48 1.36 3.53 2.11
N ASP A 49 1.10 4.81 2.31
CA ASP A 49 1.78 5.92 1.62
C ASP A 49 3.15 6.27 2.23
N LYS A 50 3.50 5.62 3.34
CA LYS A 50 4.79 5.74 4.03
C LYS A 50 5.37 4.35 4.35
N PRO A 51 5.71 3.56 3.33
CA PRO A 51 6.14 2.18 3.55
C PRO A 51 7.50 2.10 4.25
N ASP A 52 7.61 1.17 5.20
CA ASP A 52 8.89 0.76 5.76
C ASP A 52 9.51 -0.32 4.87
N LEU A 53 10.46 0.07 4.03
CA LEU A 53 11.11 -0.82 3.07
C LEU A 53 12.14 -1.78 3.71
N ARG A 54 12.38 -1.67 5.01
CA ARG A 54 13.17 -2.67 5.76
C ARG A 54 12.43 -4.00 5.89
N VAL A 55 11.09 -3.96 5.87
CA VAL A 55 10.26 -5.16 5.88
C VAL A 55 10.13 -5.71 4.45
N LYS A 56 10.60 -6.93 4.24
CA LYS A 56 10.66 -7.61 2.92
C LYS A 56 9.40 -8.41 2.62
N LEU A 57 8.26 -7.80 2.80
CA LEU A 57 6.96 -8.38 2.48
C LEU A 57 6.21 -7.43 1.54
N LYS A 58 5.56 -7.99 0.52
CA LYS A 58 4.71 -7.24 -0.41
C LYS A 58 3.31 -7.80 -0.46
N LEU A 59 2.35 -6.91 -0.64
CA LEU A 59 0.97 -7.27 -0.94
C LEU A 59 0.83 -7.62 -2.42
N VAL A 60 -0.13 -8.49 -2.74
CA VAL A 60 -0.50 -8.83 -4.11
C VAL A 60 -2.02 -8.82 -4.23
N GLU A 61 -2.56 -8.00 -5.12
CA GLU A 61 -4.01 -8.03 -5.40
C GLU A 61 -4.38 -9.31 -6.15
N VAL A 62 -5.39 -9.99 -5.65
CA VAL A 62 -5.88 -11.27 -6.20
C VAL A 62 -7.37 -11.27 -6.49
N THR A 63 -8.01 -10.10 -6.51
CA THR A 63 -9.45 -9.92 -6.68
C THR A 63 -9.99 -10.72 -7.86
N ASP A 64 -9.38 -10.60 -9.04
CA ASP A 64 -9.84 -11.27 -10.26
C ASP A 64 -9.62 -12.78 -10.23
N ILE A 65 -8.57 -13.23 -9.54
CA ILE A 65 -8.24 -14.66 -9.41
C ILE A 65 -9.31 -15.39 -8.59
N VAL A 66 -9.78 -14.78 -7.51
CA VAL A 66 -10.74 -15.39 -6.58
C VAL A 66 -12.20 -14.97 -6.82
N ALA A 67 -12.45 -14.17 -7.85
CA ALA A 67 -13.74 -13.55 -8.14
C ALA A 67 -14.90 -14.55 -8.27
N ASN A 68 -14.62 -15.76 -8.76
CA ASN A 68 -15.60 -16.81 -9.00
C ASN A 68 -15.42 -18.02 -8.07
N SER A 69 -14.68 -17.85 -6.97
CA SER A 69 -14.54 -18.89 -5.95
C SER A 69 -15.85 -19.12 -5.20
N GLU A 70 -15.96 -20.24 -4.51
CA GLU A 70 -17.11 -20.55 -3.65
C GLU A 70 -17.00 -19.89 -2.26
N PHE A 71 -15.88 -19.26 -1.95
CA PHE A 71 -15.67 -18.61 -0.68
C PHE A 71 -16.36 -17.24 -0.63
N LYS A 72 -17.47 -17.17 0.09
CA LYS A 72 -18.34 -15.99 0.12
C LYS A 72 -17.64 -14.70 0.54
N VAL A 73 -16.66 -14.79 1.43
CA VAL A 73 -15.88 -13.62 1.86
C VAL A 73 -15.16 -12.98 0.66
N PHE A 74 -14.59 -13.79 -0.24
CA PHE A 74 -13.92 -13.29 -1.43
C PHE A 74 -14.90 -12.78 -2.48
N THR A 75 -16.02 -13.46 -2.68
CA THR A 75 -17.00 -13.06 -3.69
C THR A 75 -17.84 -11.86 -3.28
N SER A 76 -17.97 -11.59 -1.97
CA SER A 76 -18.74 -10.47 -1.44
C SER A 76 -18.17 -9.11 -1.84
N VAL A 77 -16.87 -9.01 -2.16
CA VAL A 77 -16.24 -7.76 -2.57
C VAL A 77 -16.77 -7.22 -3.89
N LYS A 78 -17.39 -8.06 -4.73
CA LYS A 78 -18.03 -7.62 -5.98
C LYS A 78 -19.18 -6.63 -5.76
N SER A 79 -19.83 -6.69 -4.60
CA SER A 79 -20.92 -5.78 -4.23
C SER A 79 -20.45 -4.56 -3.45
N ILE A 80 -19.14 -4.43 -3.20
CA ILE A 80 -18.54 -3.33 -2.48
C ILE A 80 -17.86 -2.40 -3.47
N HIS A 81 -18.19 -1.11 -3.41
CA HIS A 81 -17.48 -0.10 -4.20
C HIS A 81 -16.00 -0.09 -3.80
N ASN A 82 -15.11 -0.21 -4.78
CA ASN A 82 -13.66 -0.39 -4.57
C ASN A 82 -13.32 -1.59 -3.66
N GLY A 83 -14.15 -2.63 -3.67
CA GLY A 83 -13.85 -3.88 -2.98
C GLY A 83 -12.66 -4.60 -3.59
N LYS A 84 -11.77 -5.11 -2.74
CA LYS A 84 -10.57 -5.82 -3.15
C LYS A 84 -10.33 -7.06 -2.32
N VAL A 85 -9.72 -8.07 -2.93
CA VAL A 85 -9.06 -9.17 -2.24
C VAL A 85 -7.56 -9.04 -2.47
N VAL A 86 -6.82 -8.95 -1.39
CA VAL A 86 -5.36 -8.77 -1.41
C VAL A 86 -4.71 -9.86 -0.57
N ALA A 87 -3.62 -10.41 -1.07
CA ALA A 87 -2.83 -11.45 -0.43
C ALA A 87 -1.54 -10.89 0.16
N LEU A 88 -1.13 -11.44 1.29
CA LEU A 88 0.18 -11.21 1.92
C LEU A 88 0.83 -12.58 2.16
N ARG A 89 1.83 -12.91 1.36
CA ARG A 89 2.66 -14.09 1.59
C ARG A 89 3.67 -13.81 2.70
N VAL A 90 3.76 -14.71 3.68
CA VAL A 90 4.76 -14.65 4.75
C VAL A 90 5.60 -15.92 4.69
N PRO A 91 6.85 -15.82 4.19
CA PRO A 91 7.77 -16.94 4.13
C PRO A 91 8.03 -17.58 5.50
N GLY A 92 8.00 -18.92 5.55
CA GLY A 92 8.29 -19.68 6.75
C GLY A 92 7.21 -19.67 7.84
N ALA A 93 6.10 -18.97 7.63
CA ALA A 93 5.07 -18.76 8.67
C ALA A 93 4.20 -20.00 8.96
N ALA A 94 4.30 -21.07 8.18
CA ALA A 94 3.60 -22.33 8.48
C ALA A 94 4.04 -22.95 9.82
N ALA A 95 5.22 -22.60 10.30
CA ALA A 95 5.72 -23.00 11.61
C ALA A 95 5.12 -22.19 12.78
N MET A 96 4.41 -21.10 12.51
CA MET A 96 3.76 -20.31 13.57
C MET A 96 2.69 -21.13 14.29
N PRO A 97 2.62 -21.08 15.62
CA PRO A 97 1.52 -21.67 16.36
C PRO A 97 0.19 -20.95 16.01
N ARG A 98 -0.89 -21.70 16.08
CA ARG A 98 -2.23 -21.18 15.79
C ARG A 98 -2.59 -19.95 16.65
N SER A 99 -2.15 -19.92 17.88
CA SER A 99 -2.39 -18.81 18.79
C SER A 99 -1.80 -17.49 18.29
N GLU A 100 -0.66 -17.54 17.61
CA GLU A 100 -0.03 -16.35 17.00
C GLU A 100 -0.84 -15.87 15.78
N ILE A 101 -1.29 -16.78 14.93
CA ILE A 101 -2.16 -16.46 13.80
C ILE A 101 -3.50 -15.88 14.28
N ASP A 102 -4.08 -16.46 15.33
CA ASP A 102 -5.31 -15.95 15.96
C ASP A 102 -5.09 -14.53 16.52
N GLY A 103 -3.92 -14.28 17.09
CA GLY A 103 -3.50 -12.94 17.53
C GLY A 103 -3.46 -11.91 16.39
N TYR A 104 -3.00 -12.31 15.20
CA TYR A 104 -3.02 -11.44 14.03
C TYR A 104 -4.44 -11.18 13.53
N THR A 105 -5.33 -12.14 13.65
CA THR A 105 -6.76 -11.93 13.34
C THR A 105 -7.37 -10.85 14.23
N GLU A 106 -7.09 -10.87 15.53
CA GLU A 106 -7.56 -9.81 16.44
C GLU A 106 -6.86 -8.45 16.13
N TYR A 107 -5.60 -8.47 15.78
CA TYR A 107 -4.86 -7.26 15.44
C TYR A 107 -5.43 -6.52 14.22
N VAL A 108 -5.75 -7.23 13.14
CA VAL A 108 -6.30 -6.58 11.93
C VAL A 108 -7.69 -6.00 12.14
N LYS A 109 -8.45 -6.49 13.12
CA LYS A 109 -9.76 -5.93 13.49
C LYS A 109 -9.67 -4.48 13.98
N ILE A 110 -8.55 -4.09 14.57
CA ILE A 110 -8.29 -2.72 15.00
C ILE A 110 -8.38 -1.74 13.81
N TYR A 111 -8.05 -2.22 12.62
CA TYR A 111 -8.08 -1.46 11.38
C TYR A 111 -9.37 -1.65 10.56
N GLY A 112 -10.39 -2.26 11.16
CA GLY A 112 -11.71 -2.43 10.57
C GLY A 112 -11.92 -3.75 9.81
N ALA A 113 -10.92 -4.62 9.72
CA ALA A 113 -11.09 -5.94 9.11
C ALA A 113 -12.06 -6.80 9.93
N LYS A 114 -12.91 -7.54 9.24
CA LYS A 114 -13.90 -8.46 9.89
C LYS A 114 -13.27 -9.79 10.29
N GLY A 115 -12.14 -10.15 9.68
CA GLY A 115 -11.41 -11.37 9.91
C GLY A 115 -10.13 -11.39 9.12
N LEU A 116 -9.39 -12.50 9.21
CA LEU A 116 -8.14 -12.72 8.49
C LEU A 116 -8.14 -14.16 7.95
N ALA A 117 -8.53 -14.32 6.69
CA ALA A 117 -8.45 -15.60 6.02
C ALA A 117 -6.99 -15.94 5.73
N TYR A 118 -6.62 -17.21 5.78
CA TYR A 118 -5.27 -17.64 5.49
C TYR A 118 -5.22 -19.05 4.90
N ILE A 119 -4.13 -19.31 4.17
CA ILE A 119 -3.74 -20.63 3.68
C ILE A 119 -2.37 -20.94 4.23
N LYS A 120 -2.25 -22.06 4.97
CA LYS A 120 -0.97 -22.61 5.41
C LYS A 120 -0.49 -23.64 4.38
N ILE A 121 0.69 -23.45 3.83
CA ILE A 121 1.25 -24.32 2.77
C ILE A 121 2.27 -25.27 3.41
N ASN A 122 1.91 -26.54 3.54
CA ASN A 122 2.81 -27.56 4.05
C ASN A 122 3.63 -28.19 2.91
N ASP A 123 2.97 -28.49 1.77
CA ASP A 123 3.58 -29.02 0.57
C ASP A 123 2.95 -28.37 -0.67
N VAL A 124 3.68 -27.44 -1.28
CA VAL A 124 3.19 -26.71 -2.45
C VAL A 124 2.98 -27.62 -3.67
N ALA A 125 3.78 -28.67 -3.82
CA ALA A 125 3.70 -29.61 -4.94
C ALA A 125 2.43 -30.48 -4.90
N ALA A 126 1.86 -30.71 -3.71
CA ALA A 126 0.64 -31.48 -3.53
C ALA A 126 -0.65 -30.66 -3.80
N GLY A 127 -0.56 -29.38 -4.16
CA GLY A 127 -1.69 -28.51 -4.40
C GLY A 127 -2.56 -28.34 -3.13
N ARG A 128 -3.88 -28.38 -3.27
CA ARG A 128 -4.80 -28.22 -2.14
C ARG A 128 -4.60 -29.24 -1.01
N GLU A 129 -4.23 -30.47 -1.34
CA GLU A 129 -3.98 -31.53 -0.35
C GLU A 129 -2.80 -31.23 0.57
N GLY A 130 -1.83 -30.45 0.08
CA GLY A 130 -0.70 -29.97 0.85
C GLY A 130 -0.94 -28.68 1.61
N MET A 131 -2.19 -28.20 1.67
CA MET A 131 -2.56 -26.91 2.25
C MET A 131 -3.60 -27.05 3.36
N GLN A 132 -3.55 -26.14 4.33
CA GLN A 132 -4.47 -26.08 5.46
C GLN A 132 -5.10 -24.68 5.56
N GLY A 133 -6.35 -24.63 5.96
CA GLY A 133 -7.10 -23.41 6.20
C GLY A 133 -8.55 -23.56 5.78
N PRO A 134 -9.47 -22.83 6.40
CA PRO A 134 -10.90 -22.95 6.10
C PRO A 134 -11.27 -22.50 4.67
N VAL A 135 -10.38 -21.71 4.05
CA VAL A 135 -10.56 -21.20 2.69
C VAL A 135 -10.30 -22.28 1.63
N VAL A 136 -9.38 -23.19 1.87
CA VAL A 136 -8.81 -24.11 0.85
C VAL A 136 -9.91 -24.97 0.20
N LYS A 137 -10.86 -25.48 0.98
CA LYS A 137 -11.95 -26.33 0.48
C LYS A 137 -12.92 -25.60 -0.47
N ASN A 138 -12.94 -24.27 -0.44
CA ASN A 138 -13.80 -23.42 -1.27
C ASN A 138 -13.08 -22.86 -2.51
N LEU A 139 -11.83 -23.29 -2.73
CA LEU A 139 -11.04 -22.89 -3.88
C LEU A 139 -10.82 -24.07 -4.81
N SER A 140 -10.86 -23.83 -6.11
CA SER A 140 -10.49 -24.83 -7.11
C SER A 140 -8.99 -25.03 -7.18
N ASP A 141 -8.53 -26.13 -7.77
CA ASP A 141 -7.11 -26.38 -7.99
C ASP A 141 -6.46 -25.30 -8.86
N GLU A 142 -7.19 -24.79 -9.86
CA GLU A 142 -6.73 -23.72 -10.75
C GLU A 142 -6.52 -22.42 -9.99
N VAL A 143 -7.46 -22.04 -9.12
CA VAL A 143 -7.36 -20.84 -8.28
C VAL A 143 -6.16 -20.95 -7.33
N VAL A 144 -6.00 -22.08 -6.67
CA VAL A 144 -4.87 -22.32 -5.76
C VAL A 144 -3.54 -22.24 -6.50
N ALA A 145 -3.43 -22.87 -7.68
CA ALA A 145 -2.22 -22.79 -8.50
C ALA A 145 -1.90 -21.35 -8.91
N LYS A 146 -2.91 -20.56 -9.27
CA LYS A 146 -2.72 -19.15 -9.64
C LYS A 146 -2.30 -18.29 -8.47
N LEU A 147 -2.89 -18.51 -7.27
CA LEU A 147 -2.49 -17.83 -6.04
C LEU A 147 -1.02 -18.12 -5.70
N VAL A 148 -0.59 -19.35 -5.80
CA VAL A 148 0.82 -19.74 -5.60
C VAL A 148 1.73 -19.05 -6.61
N GLU A 149 1.35 -19.02 -7.87
CA GLU A 149 2.14 -18.37 -8.94
C GLU A 149 2.34 -16.88 -8.66
N VAL A 150 1.25 -16.12 -8.41
CA VAL A 150 1.33 -14.67 -8.27
C VAL A 150 1.95 -14.21 -6.96
N THR A 151 1.84 -14.99 -5.90
CA THR A 151 2.46 -14.70 -4.60
C THR A 151 3.88 -15.24 -4.47
N GLY A 152 4.27 -16.17 -5.35
CA GLY A 152 5.55 -16.86 -5.23
C GLY A 152 5.64 -17.78 -4.01
N ALA A 153 4.50 -18.21 -3.46
CA ALA A 153 4.45 -19.02 -2.25
C ALA A 153 5.12 -20.37 -2.42
N GLN A 154 5.75 -20.83 -1.36
CA GLN A 154 6.49 -22.10 -1.30
C GLN A 154 6.02 -22.93 -0.09
N SER A 155 6.46 -24.18 -0.04
CA SER A 155 6.25 -25.04 1.12
C SER A 155 6.82 -24.38 2.38
N GLY A 156 6.04 -24.36 3.46
CA GLY A 156 6.40 -23.70 4.71
C GLY A 156 5.87 -22.27 4.85
N ASP A 157 5.22 -21.72 3.83
CA ASP A 157 4.68 -20.36 3.85
C ASP A 157 3.23 -20.31 4.35
N VAL A 158 2.80 -19.10 4.72
CA VAL A 158 1.40 -18.75 4.92
C VAL A 158 1.04 -17.61 3.96
N ILE A 159 -0.13 -17.68 3.36
CA ILE A 159 -0.74 -16.56 2.64
C ILE A 159 -1.90 -16.06 3.46
N PHE A 160 -1.84 -14.80 3.90
CA PHE A 160 -2.96 -14.09 4.52
C PHE A 160 -3.75 -13.35 3.45
N PHE A 161 -5.05 -13.15 3.70
CA PHE A 161 -5.93 -12.43 2.79
C PHE A 161 -6.75 -11.38 3.52
N GLY A 162 -6.88 -10.21 2.90
CA GLY A 162 -7.87 -9.20 3.24
C GLY A 162 -8.91 -9.11 2.13
N ALA A 163 -10.18 -9.02 2.49
CA ALA A 163 -11.31 -8.90 1.56
C ALA A 163 -12.34 -7.92 2.13
N ASP A 164 -12.34 -6.71 1.61
CA ASP A 164 -13.22 -5.60 2.03
C ASP A 164 -13.07 -4.41 1.07
N LYS A 165 -13.56 -3.23 1.47
CA LYS A 165 -13.19 -1.96 0.82
C LYS A 165 -11.67 -1.83 0.76
N ALA A 166 -11.15 -1.26 -0.32
CA ALA A 166 -9.72 -1.07 -0.53
C ALA A 166 -9.02 -0.42 0.68
N LYS A 167 -9.62 0.63 1.26
CA LYS A 167 -9.07 1.32 2.43
C LYS A 167 -8.86 0.36 3.62
N ILE A 168 -9.88 -0.42 3.97
CA ILE A 168 -9.81 -1.39 5.08
C ILE A 168 -8.75 -2.46 4.80
N VAL A 169 -8.70 -2.96 3.57
CA VAL A 169 -7.73 -3.99 3.17
C VAL A 169 -6.31 -3.47 3.28
N TYR A 170 -6.03 -2.29 2.77
CA TYR A 170 -4.69 -1.70 2.83
C TYR A 170 -4.28 -1.32 4.25
N ASP A 171 -5.17 -0.68 5.01
CA ASP A 171 -4.89 -0.31 6.41
C ASP A 171 -4.59 -1.56 7.25
N SER A 172 -5.38 -2.61 7.10
CA SER A 172 -5.23 -3.84 7.89
C SER A 172 -4.02 -4.68 7.46
N LEU A 173 -3.85 -4.95 6.17
CA LEU A 173 -2.71 -5.74 5.68
C LEU A 173 -1.40 -4.97 5.71
N GLY A 174 -1.42 -3.67 5.50
CA GLY A 174 -0.25 -2.81 5.69
C GLY A 174 0.25 -2.83 7.13
N ALA A 175 -0.66 -2.74 8.10
CA ALA A 175 -0.33 -2.86 9.51
C ALA A 175 0.15 -4.28 9.88
N LEU A 176 -0.50 -5.32 9.36
CA LEU A 176 -0.09 -6.71 9.58
C LEU A 176 1.31 -6.97 9.02
N ARG A 177 1.60 -6.46 7.84
CA ARG A 177 2.93 -6.52 7.20
C ARG A 177 4.03 -6.00 8.15
N LEU A 178 3.81 -4.83 8.73
CA LEU A 178 4.75 -4.22 9.69
C LEU A 178 4.84 -5.03 10.98
N LYS A 179 3.72 -5.46 11.50
CA LYS A 179 3.65 -6.27 12.73
C LYS A 179 4.46 -7.56 12.62
N ILE A 180 4.32 -8.27 11.51
CA ILE A 180 5.05 -9.52 11.25
C ILE A 180 6.54 -9.22 10.99
N GLY A 181 6.84 -8.23 10.16
CA GLY A 181 8.22 -7.88 9.83
C GLY A 181 9.06 -7.48 11.02
N HIS A 182 8.51 -6.68 11.92
CA HIS A 182 9.19 -6.23 13.15
C HIS A 182 9.11 -7.22 14.31
N SER A 183 8.40 -8.32 14.18
CA SER A 183 8.33 -9.38 15.20
C SER A 183 9.65 -10.15 15.31
N GLU A 184 9.82 -10.89 16.40
CA GLU A 184 10.97 -11.81 16.53
C GLU A 184 11.02 -12.82 15.38
N PHE A 185 9.85 -13.35 15.00
CA PHE A 185 9.72 -14.24 13.84
C PHE A 185 10.23 -13.58 12.56
N GLY A 186 9.81 -12.36 12.28
CA GLY A 186 10.22 -11.61 11.09
C GLY A 186 11.72 -11.37 11.03
N LYS A 187 12.32 -10.98 12.13
CA LYS A 187 13.77 -10.77 12.26
C LYS A 187 14.58 -12.06 12.11
N LYS A 188 14.13 -13.13 12.73
CA LYS A 188 14.80 -14.46 12.65
C LYS A 188 14.70 -15.08 11.25
N ASN A 189 13.65 -14.80 10.52
CA ASN A 189 13.41 -15.37 9.17
C ASN A 189 13.84 -14.46 8.03
N GLY A 190 14.60 -13.39 8.31
CA GLY A 190 15.11 -12.47 7.27
C GLY A 190 14.04 -11.62 6.60
N LEU A 191 12.88 -11.41 7.23
CA LEU A 191 11.80 -10.58 6.73
C LEU A 191 11.99 -9.10 7.08
N PHE A 192 12.94 -8.80 7.93
CA PHE A 192 13.36 -7.46 8.34
C PHE A 192 14.86 -7.30 8.11
N GLU A 193 15.25 -6.18 7.55
CA GLU A 193 16.65 -5.82 7.31
C GLU A 193 16.94 -4.47 7.95
N GLU A 194 17.93 -4.43 8.83
CA GLU A 194 18.40 -3.21 9.48
C GLU A 194 18.94 -2.20 8.47
N GLY A 195 18.94 -0.95 8.84
CA GLY A 195 19.52 0.14 8.06
C GLY A 195 18.50 1.24 7.74
N TRP A 196 18.84 2.05 6.77
CA TRP A 196 18.05 3.20 6.35
C TRP A 196 17.54 2.98 4.93
N ARG A 197 16.23 3.15 4.73
CA ARG A 197 15.57 2.95 3.44
C ARG A 197 14.73 4.17 3.08
N PRO A 198 15.38 5.27 2.64
CA PRO A 198 14.67 6.48 2.23
C PRO A 198 13.98 6.27 0.88
N LEU A 199 12.86 6.93 0.69
CA LEU A 199 12.19 7.05 -0.60
C LEU A 199 11.38 8.33 -0.68
N TRP A 200 11.06 8.71 -1.91
CA TRP A 200 10.03 9.69 -2.22
C TRP A 200 8.76 8.96 -2.64
N VAL A 201 7.64 9.33 -2.04
CA VAL A 201 6.32 8.97 -2.53
C VAL A 201 5.75 10.16 -3.29
N VAL A 202 5.32 9.92 -4.51
CA VAL A 202 4.86 10.95 -5.45
C VAL A 202 3.53 10.54 -6.09
N ASP A 203 2.98 11.39 -6.94
CA ASP A 203 1.75 11.09 -7.68
C ASP A 203 0.58 10.75 -6.78
N PHE A 204 0.43 11.51 -5.69
CA PHE A 204 -0.73 11.41 -4.83
C PHE A 204 -2.01 11.74 -5.60
N PRO A 205 -3.16 11.12 -5.25
CA PRO A 205 -4.42 11.55 -5.81
C PRO A 205 -4.70 13.02 -5.44
N MET A 206 -5.31 13.75 -6.35
CA MET A 206 -5.80 15.10 -6.07
C MET A 206 -6.94 15.08 -5.06
N PHE A 207 -7.81 14.08 -5.21
CA PHE A 207 -9.08 13.98 -4.48
C PHE A 207 -9.28 12.58 -3.92
N GLU A 208 -10.01 12.52 -2.83
CA GLU A 208 -10.61 11.30 -2.31
C GLU A 208 -12.13 11.50 -2.18
N TYR A 209 -12.90 10.42 -2.38
CA TYR A 209 -14.34 10.49 -2.24
C TYR A 209 -14.73 10.28 -0.77
N SER A 210 -15.38 11.28 -0.19
CA SER A 210 -15.95 11.18 1.15
C SER A 210 -17.36 10.58 1.08
N GLU A 211 -17.55 9.36 1.58
CA GLU A 211 -18.88 8.75 1.68
C GLU A 211 -19.78 9.49 2.66
N GLU A 212 -19.20 10.11 3.69
CA GLU A 212 -19.90 10.88 4.71
C GLU A 212 -20.47 12.19 4.14
N GLU A 213 -19.67 12.89 3.34
CA GLU A 213 -20.06 14.16 2.73
C GLU A 213 -20.68 14.00 1.34
N ASP A 214 -20.69 12.79 0.77
CA ASP A 214 -21.16 12.45 -0.58
C ASP A 214 -20.58 13.38 -1.66
N ARG A 215 -19.26 13.63 -1.55
CA ARG A 215 -18.52 14.48 -2.49
C ARG A 215 -17.03 14.19 -2.51
N TRP A 216 -16.36 14.70 -3.53
CA TRP A 216 -14.90 14.74 -3.58
C TRP A 216 -14.37 15.76 -2.57
N VAL A 217 -13.33 15.37 -1.84
CA VAL A 217 -12.55 16.24 -0.94
C VAL A 217 -11.09 16.25 -1.37
N ALA A 218 -10.38 17.32 -1.06
CA ALA A 218 -8.96 17.41 -1.39
C ALA A 218 -8.17 16.42 -0.54
N CYS A 219 -7.33 15.61 -1.18
CA CYS A 219 -6.46 14.65 -0.48
C CYS A 219 -5.44 15.38 0.42
N HIS A 220 -4.84 16.47 -0.08
CA HIS A 220 -3.90 17.30 0.68
C HIS A 220 -4.48 18.69 0.97
N HIS A 221 -4.53 19.53 -0.05
CA HIS A 221 -4.96 20.91 0.07
C HIS A 221 -5.63 21.42 -1.22
N PRO A 222 -6.70 22.22 -1.15
CA PRO A 222 -7.39 22.73 -2.34
C PRO A 222 -6.53 23.58 -3.29
N PHE A 223 -5.38 24.05 -2.83
CA PHE A 223 -4.42 24.81 -3.65
C PHE A 223 -3.28 23.97 -4.20
N THR A 224 -3.28 22.67 -3.98
CA THR A 224 -2.31 21.75 -4.58
C THR A 224 -2.50 21.69 -6.08
N SER A 225 -1.42 21.85 -6.85
CA SER A 225 -1.47 21.78 -8.31
C SER A 225 -1.67 20.36 -8.79
N PRO A 226 -2.66 20.12 -9.69
CA PRO A 226 -2.72 18.88 -10.42
C PRO A 226 -1.52 18.75 -11.36
N LYS A 227 -1.18 17.53 -11.75
CA LYS A 227 -0.27 17.31 -12.88
C LYS A 227 -0.88 17.89 -14.15
N ASP A 228 -0.01 18.34 -15.07
CA ASP A 228 -0.45 19.06 -16.27
C ASP A 228 -1.39 18.21 -17.14
N GLU A 229 -1.11 16.91 -17.26
CA GLU A 229 -1.94 15.95 -17.97
C GLU A 229 -3.32 15.69 -17.34
N CYS A 230 -3.49 16.04 -16.07
CA CYS A 230 -4.73 15.83 -15.33
C CYS A 230 -5.70 17.04 -15.36
N VAL A 231 -5.26 18.19 -15.85
CA VAL A 231 -6.05 19.44 -15.76
C VAL A 231 -7.41 19.32 -16.46
N ASP A 232 -7.48 18.60 -17.57
CA ASP A 232 -8.74 18.41 -18.30
C ASP A 232 -9.63 17.30 -17.71
N LEU A 233 -9.09 16.49 -16.78
CA LEU A 233 -9.82 15.43 -16.10
C LEU A 233 -10.44 15.88 -14.77
N LEU A 234 -10.09 17.04 -14.25
CA LEU A 234 -10.51 17.52 -12.93
C LEU A 234 -12.02 17.50 -12.69
N GLU A 235 -12.80 17.79 -13.72
CA GLU A 235 -14.26 17.85 -13.62
C GLU A 235 -14.95 16.60 -14.19
N THR A 236 -14.26 15.82 -15.02
CA THR A 236 -14.86 14.67 -15.73
C THR A 236 -14.43 13.33 -15.14
N ASP A 237 -13.23 13.26 -14.58
CA ASP A 237 -12.67 12.04 -13.99
C ASP A 237 -11.72 12.38 -12.83
N PRO A 238 -12.26 12.97 -11.73
CA PRO A 238 -11.47 13.41 -10.59
C PRO A 238 -10.71 12.26 -9.89
N GLU A 239 -11.21 11.03 -9.98
CA GLU A 239 -10.57 9.84 -9.40
C GLU A 239 -9.19 9.57 -10.00
N ASN A 240 -8.99 9.89 -11.27
CA ASN A 240 -7.73 9.67 -11.99
C ASN A 240 -6.87 10.94 -12.10
N CYS A 241 -7.14 11.94 -11.27
CA CYS A 241 -6.32 13.14 -11.20
C CYS A 241 -5.24 13.01 -10.11
N TYR A 242 -4.00 13.25 -10.52
CA TYR A 242 -2.83 13.18 -9.63
C TYR A 242 -2.27 14.57 -9.35
N ALA A 243 -1.75 14.72 -8.14
CA ALA A 243 -1.18 15.97 -7.63
C ALA A 243 0.33 16.05 -7.87
N LYS A 244 0.84 17.28 -8.01
CA LYS A 244 2.26 17.60 -7.90
C LYS A 244 2.64 17.67 -6.42
N ALA A 245 2.42 16.56 -5.69
CA ALA A 245 2.74 16.39 -4.27
C ALA A 245 3.82 15.31 -4.10
N TYR A 246 4.60 15.44 -3.06
CA TYR A 246 5.73 14.56 -2.77
C TYR A 246 5.96 14.48 -1.27
N ASP A 247 6.17 13.28 -0.75
CA ASP A 247 6.55 13.03 0.64
C ASP A 247 7.89 12.28 0.68
N MET A 248 8.78 12.72 1.56
CA MET A 248 9.99 12.00 1.88
C MET A 248 9.71 11.05 3.04
N VAL A 249 9.94 9.77 2.81
CA VAL A 249 9.68 8.70 3.76
C VAL A 249 10.99 8.04 4.15
N LEU A 250 11.18 7.79 5.43
CA LEU A 250 12.34 7.11 5.98
C LEU A 250 11.89 6.08 7.01
N ASN A 251 12.13 4.80 6.73
CA ASN A 251 11.84 3.70 7.64
C ASN A 251 10.39 3.71 8.19
N GLY A 252 9.41 3.97 7.33
CA GLY A 252 8.00 3.98 7.70
C GLY A 252 7.48 5.31 8.27
N TRP A 253 8.31 6.35 8.28
CA TRP A 253 7.94 7.69 8.74
C TRP A 253 8.02 8.72 7.62
N GLU A 254 6.98 9.51 7.47
CA GLU A 254 7.05 10.73 6.68
C GLU A 254 7.90 11.75 7.45
N ILE A 255 9.05 12.12 6.89
CA ILE A 255 9.97 13.07 7.52
C ILE A 255 9.88 14.48 6.93
N GLY A 256 9.12 14.62 5.87
CA GLY A 256 8.82 15.88 5.23
C GLY A 256 8.02 15.68 3.97
N GLY A 257 7.26 16.68 3.59
CA GLY A 257 6.46 16.63 2.37
C GLY A 257 6.09 18.01 1.87
N GLY A 258 5.53 18.07 0.68
CA GLY A 258 5.11 19.30 0.07
C GLY A 258 4.37 19.10 -1.24
N SER A 259 3.99 20.22 -1.83
CA SER A 259 3.35 20.23 -3.15
C SER A 259 3.63 21.54 -3.89
N VAL A 260 3.60 21.46 -5.20
CA VAL A 260 3.53 22.65 -6.03
C VAL A 260 2.13 23.25 -5.93
N ARG A 261 2.04 24.56 -5.72
CA ARG A 261 0.76 25.26 -5.60
C ARG A 261 0.25 25.73 -6.95
N ILE A 262 -1.07 25.77 -7.10
CA ILE A 262 -1.73 26.33 -8.27
C ILE A 262 -1.41 27.82 -8.35
N HIS A 263 -0.98 28.29 -9.52
CA HIS A 263 -0.71 29.70 -9.82
C HIS A 263 -1.56 30.24 -10.98
N ARG A 264 -2.35 29.35 -11.61
CA ARG A 264 -3.27 29.70 -12.72
C ARG A 264 -4.71 29.74 -12.21
N ALA A 265 -5.38 30.86 -12.42
CA ALA A 265 -6.75 31.05 -11.96
C ALA A 265 -7.77 30.09 -12.61
N ASP A 266 -7.56 29.76 -13.89
CA ASP A 266 -8.40 28.80 -14.60
C ASP A 266 -8.32 27.38 -14.02
N VAL A 267 -7.13 26.93 -13.65
CA VAL A 267 -6.91 25.64 -12.98
C VAL A 267 -7.52 25.64 -11.57
N GLN A 268 -7.33 26.72 -10.81
CA GLN A 268 -7.91 26.85 -9.48
C GLN A 268 -9.45 26.80 -9.51
N SER A 269 -10.06 27.43 -10.50
CA SER A 269 -11.52 27.39 -10.67
C SER A 269 -12.02 25.98 -10.94
N LYS A 270 -11.32 25.20 -11.76
CA LYS A 270 -11.68 23.81 -12.04
C LYS A 270 -11.57 22.94 -10.77
N VAL A 271 -10.52 23.14 -9.95
CA VAL A 271 -10.36 22.40 -8.69
C VAL A 271 -11.48 22.75 -7.71
N PHE A 272 -11.82 24.03 -7.57
CA PHE A 272 -12.93 24.45 -6.71
C PHE A 272 -14.27 23.90 -7.19
N SER A 273 -14.49 23.86 -8.50
CA SER A 273 -15.68 23.25 -9.11
C SER A 273 -15.78 21.77 -8.74
N ALA A 274 -14.70 21.01 -8.90
CA ALA A 274 -14.64 19.58 -8.55
C ALA A 274 -14.93 19.34 -7.05
N LEU A 275 -14.47 20.23 -6.19
CA LEU A 275 -14.68 20.18 -4.73
C LEU A 275 -16.04 20.75 -4.29
N LYS A 276 -16.85 21.28 -5.22
CA LYS A 276 -18.10 21.99 -4.92
C LYS A 276 -17.91 23.20 -3.97
N ILE A 277 -16.78 23.87 -4.08
CA ILE A 277 -16.47 25.11 -3.34
C ILE A 277 -17.01 26.28 -4.16
N GLY A 278 -17.97 27.01 -3.59
CA GLY A 278 -18.56 28.19 -4.22
C GLY A 278 -17.67 29.45 -4.18
N PRO A 279 -18.07 30.51 -4.87
CA PRO A 279 -17.30 31.78 -4.97
C PRO A 279 -17.43 32.70 -3.74
N GLU A 280 -17.97 32.25 -2.63
CA GLU A 280 -18.14 33.06 -1.40
C GLU A 280 -16.84 33.21 -0.59
#